data_90f91464bb59ab2bc28d994ac04facb4
#
_entry.id   90f91464bb59ab2bc28d994ac04facb4
#
_cell.length_a   1.000
_cell.length_b   1.000
_cell.length_c   1.000
_cell.angle_alpha   90.00
_cell.angle_beta   90.00
_cell.angle_gamma   90.00
#
_symmetry.space_group_name_H-M   'P 1'
#
loop_
_entity.id
_entity.type
_entity.pdbx_description
1 polymer ?
#
loop_
_entity_poly.entity_id
_entity_poly.type
_entity_poly.pdbx_seq_one_letter_code
_entity_poly.pdbx_strand_id
1 'polypeptide(L)'
;SINKKADIKAVTAFHPEGIGYNVVGMIKGTDATLAPEVIMAGGHLDHVGMMPVLMPGALDNGSGSVIIMGAAKALATSGYKPKRTLLFILYAGEETGLLGSQYFVDHPLVPLESIKALFNIDMLGTGYGIGANAAQKYENVLSYVKQANDTFVKRPFRTSLGANEIITRPRTDGAVFFQKGIPVISLHAFGATEKTPYHHPGDVIELINFEIMRDAVKLVSTTMMDMSEVSKVNL
;
A
#
# COMPACT_ATOMS: atom_id res chain seq x y z
N SER A 1 -9.98 -36.36 -21.39
CA SER A 1 -11.25 -35.68 -21.06
C SER A 1 -12.05 -36.57 -20.12
N ILE A 2 -12.36 -36.03 -18.91
CA ILE A 2 -13.20 -36.74 -17.97
C ILE A 2 -14.64 -36.32 -18.30
N ASN A 3 -15.43 -37.22 -18.85
CA ASN A 3 -16.88 -37.00 -19.12
C ASN A 3 -17.66 -37.07 -17.80
N LYS A 4 -17.47 -36.08 -16.94
CA LYS A 4 -18.28 -35.88 -15.70
C LYS A 4 -19.11 -34.62 -15.86
N LYS A 5 -20.40 -34.72 -15.57
CA LYS A 5 -21.28 -33.56 -15.43
C LYS A 5 -21.21 -33.08 -13.99
N ALA A 6 -21.16 -31.77 -13.78
CA ALA A 6 -21.31 -31.13 -12.47
C ALA A 6 -22.51 -30.20 -12.54
N ASP A 7 -23.45 -30.37 -11.61
CA ASP A 7 -24.54 -29.39 -11.40
C ASP A 7 -24.11 -28.45 -10.28
N ILE A 8 -24.08 -27.16 -10.59
CA ILE A 8 -23.73 -26.10 -9.63
C ILE A 8 -24.96 -25.24 -9.43
N LYS A 9 -25.43 -25.15 -8.18
CA LYS A 9 -26.47 -24.22 -7.77
C LYS A 9 -25.84 -23.14 -6.89
N ALA A 10 -25.81 -21.90 -7.38
CA ALA A 10 -25.38 -20.73 -6.63
C ALA A 10 -26.59 -19.83 -6.34
N VAL A 11 -26.72 -19.38 -5.11
CA VAL A 11 -27.67 -18.34 -4.71
C VAL A 11 -26.83 -17.14 -4.30
N THR A 12 -26.97 -16.07 -5.08
CA THR A 12 -26.20 -14.84 -4.86
C THR A 12 -27.15 -13.66 -4.72
N ALA A 13 -26.76 -12.67 -3.93
CA ALA A 13 -27.42 -11.37 -3.86
C ALA A 13 -26.36 -10.29 -4.15
N PHE A 14 -26.71 -9.37 -5.04
CA PHE A 14 -25.87 -8.21 -5.35
C PHE A 14 -26.51 -6.97 -4.70
N HIS A 15 -25.72 -6.23 -3.92
CA HIS A 15 -26.14 -5.02 -3.20
C HIS A 15 -25.37 -3.80 -3.74
N PRO A 16 -25.80 -3.23 -4.88
CA PRO A 16 -25.07 -2.14 -5.55
C PRO A 16 -25.06 -0.83 -4.75
N GLU A 17 -25.98 -0.68 -3.80
CA GLU A 17 -26.09 0.47 -2.88
C GLU A 17 -25.22 0.33 -1.62
N GLY A 18 -24.39 -0.69 -1.53
CA GLY A 18 -23.44 -0.86 -0.43
C GLY A 18 -22.46 0.31 -0.36
N ILE A 19 -22.23 0.86 0.84
CA ILE A 19 -21.34 2.00 1.06
C ILE A 19 -20.09 1.51 1.79
N GLY A 20 -18.91 1.76 1.20
CA GLY A 20 -17.62 1.64 1.82
C GLY A 20 -17.03 3.00 2.17
N TYR A 21 -16.09 3.05 3.10
CA TYR A 21 -15.42 4.28 3.52
C TYR A 21 -13.91 4.13 3.42
N ASN A 22 -13.27 5.06 2.71
CA ASN A 22 -11.83 5.25 2.85
C ASN A 22 -11.55 5.97 4.17
N VAL A 23 -10.51 5.55 4.88
CA VAL A 23 -10.05 6.22 6.10
C VAL A 23 -8.81 7.02 5.78
N VAL A 24 -8.84 8.34 6.05
CA VAL A 24 -7.75 9.25 5.71
C VAL A 24 -7.25 9.98 6.94
N GLY A 25 -5.91 9.99 7.11
CA GLY A 25 -5.20 10.79 8.10
C GLY A 25 -4.16 11.68 7.44
N MET A 26 -3.91 12.87 8.01
CA MET A 26 -2.97 13.84 7.44
C MET A 26 -2.14 14.52 8.52
N ILE A 27 -0.84 14.67 8.25
CA ILE A 27 0.06 15.57 8.99
C ILE A 27 0.41 16.72 8.04
N LYS A 28 -0.10 17.92 8.33
CA LYS A 28 0.12 19.09 7.47
C LYS A 28 1.59 19.50 7.45
N GLY A 29 2.07 19.83 6.26
CA GLY A 29 3.39 20.42 6.05
C GLY A 29 3.50 21.81 6.70
N THR A 30 4.72 22.19 7.07
CA THR A 30 5.02 23.43 7.77
C THR A 30 5.78 24.45 6.94
N ASP A 31 6.34 24.06 5.80
CA ASP A 31 7.05 24.96 4.90
C ASP A 31 6.07 25.73 4.00
N ALA A 32 6.24 27.02 3.86
CA ALA A 32 5.32 27.87 3.09
C ALA A 32 5.20 27.48 1.60
N THR A 33 6.27 26.93 1.04
CA THR A 33 6.33 26.55 -0.38
C THR A 33 6.03 25.06 -0.59
N LEU A 34 6.52 24.19 0.30
CA LEU A 34 6.47 22.75 0.13
C LEU A 34 5.22 22.10 0.76
N ALA A 35 4.55 22.77 1.72
CA ALA A 35 3.37 22.22 2.38
C ALA A 35 2.22 21.82 1.43
N PRO A 36 2.01 22.46 0.27
CA PRO A 36 1.04 22.00 -0.72
C PRO A 36 1.40 20.66 -1.39
N GLU A 37 2.67 20.27 -1.41
CA GLU A 37 3.11 18.98 -1.96
C GLU A 37 2.84 17.85 -0.97
N VAL A 38 2.43 16.69 -1.47
CA VAL A 38 1.94 15.57 -0.67
C VAL A 38 2.77 14.32 -0.91
N ILE A 39 3.18 13.66 0.18
CA ILE A 39 3.74 12.30 0.17
C ILE A 39 2.71 11.38 0.80
N MET A 40 2.33 10.31 0.08
CA MET A 40 1.26 9.40 0.51
C MET A 40 1.79 8.02 0.88
N ALA A 41 1.16 7.41 1.90
CA ALA A 41 1.22 5.97 2.15
C ALA A 41 -0.21 5.42 2.17
N GLY A 42 -0.47 4.34 1.45
CA GLY A 42 -1.81 3.77 1.31
C GLY A 42 -1.81 2.27 1.06
N GLY A 43 -2.94 1.65 1.29
CA GLY A 43 -3.24 0.25 1.04
C GLY A 43 -4.70 -0.05 1.43
N HIS A 44 -5.21 -1.20 1.04
CA HIS A 44 -6.61 -1.50 1.31
C HIS A 44 -6.85 -2.02 2.73
N LEU A 45 -8.08 -1.82 3.19
CA LEU A 45 -8.57 -2.19 4.52
C LEU A 45 -9.47 -3.42 4.47
N ASP A 46 -10.12 -3.65 3.35
CA ASP A 46 -11.02 -4.77 3.14
C ASP A 46 -10.28 -6.07 2.82
N HIS A 47 -11.02 -7.17 2.82
CA HIS A 47 -10.64 -8.46 2.29
C HIS A 47 -11.89 -9.15 1.73
N VAL A 48 -11.74 -10.31 1.10
CA VAL A 48 -12.85 -11.04 0.44
C VAL A 48 -13.98 -11.49 1.38
N GLY A 49 -13.76 -11.48 2.69
CA GLY A 49 -14.80 -11.72 3.69
C GLY A 49 -15.24 -13.18 3.79
N MET A 50 -16.53 -13.46 3.60
CA MET A 50 -17.13 -14.79 3.74
C MET A 50 -17.32 -15.44 2.37
N MET A 51 -16.52 -16.50 2.03
CA MET A 51 -16.57 -17.07 0.68
C MET A 51 -16.04 -18.53 0.60
N PRO A 52 -16.82 -19.59 0.78
CA PRO A 52 -18.04 -19.76 1.58
C PRO A 52 -17.77 -19.83 3.09
N VAL A 53 -16.50 -19.81 3.49
CA VAL A 53 -16.01 -19.70 4.87
C VAL A 53 -15.31 -18.37 5.08
N LEU A 54 -15.10 -18.00 6.33
CA LEU A 54 -14.39 -16.77 6.66
C LEU A 54 -12.96 -16.78 6.10
N MET A 55 -12.61 -15.73 5.37
CA MET A 55 -11.25 -15.38 4.93
C MET A 55 -10.77 -14.24 5.83
N PRO A 56 -9.85 -14.49 6.79
CA PRO A 56 -9.48 -13.48 7.79
C PRO A 56 -8.70 -12.28 7.23
N GLY A 57 -7.85 -12.50 6.20
CA GLY A 57 -7.08 -11.43 5.57
C GLY A 57 -6.01 -10.81 6.46
N ALA A 58 -5.32 -11.61 7.27
CA ALA A 58 -4.30 -11.08 8.18
C ALA A 58 -3.09 -10.53 7.42
N LEU A 59 -2.66 -11.23 6.37
CA LEU A 59 -1.60 -10.78 5.47
C LEU A 59 -2.15 -9.86 4.38
N ASP A 60 -3.24 -10.25 3.76
CA ASP A 60 -3.90 -9.57 2.66
C ASP A 60 -5.24 -8.92 3.12
N ASN A 61 -5.33 -7.65 3.52
CA ASN A 61 -4.20 -6.75 3.69
C ASN A 61 -4.21 -6.12 5.10
N GLY A 62 -4.55 -6.92 6.12
CA GLY A 62 -4.43 -6.50 7.52
C GLY A 62 -3.01 -6.02 7.85
N SER A 63 -1.99 -6.68 7.28
CA SER A 63 -0.59 -6.33 7.48
C SER A 63 -0.25 -4.94 6.95
N GLY A 64 -0.65 -4.62 5.71
CA GLY A 64 -0.44 -3.30 5.12
C GLY A 64 -1.17 -2.20 5.86
N SER A 65 -2.44 -2.44 6.21
CA SER A 65 -3.25 -1.50 7.00
C SER A 65 -2.60 -1.15 8.34
N VAL A 66 -2.09 -2.13 9.08
CA VAL A 66 -1.40 -1.92 10.36
C VAL A 66 -0.08 -1.17 10.18
N ILE A 67 0.68 -1.44 9.11
CA ILE A 67 1.92 -0.71 8.81
C ILE A 67 1.62 0.77 8.54
N ILE A 68 0.61 1.08 7.74
CA ILE A 68 0.21 2.46 7.43
C ILE A 68 -0.22 3.20 8.70
N MET A 69 -1.09 2.59 9.52
CA MET A 69 -1.50 3.16 10.81
C MET A 69 -0.32 3.34 11.76
N GLY A 70 0.61 2.38 11.79
CA GLY A 70 1.83 2.44 12.58
C GLY A 70 2.73 3.60 12.19
N ALA A 71 2.94 3.82 10.88
CA ALA A 71 3.70 4.93 10.36
C ALA A 71 3.03 6.29 10.68
N ALA A 72 1.72 6.38 10.46
CA ALA A 72 0.95 7.58 10.81
C ALA A 72 1.07 7.92 12.29
N LYS A 73 0.90 6.93 13.17
CA LYS A 73 1.03 7.10 14.63
C LYS A 73 2.44 7.50 15.01
N ALA A 74 3.46 6.81 14.52
CA ALA A 74 4.86 7.09 14.83
C ALA A 74 5.22 8.54 14.49
N LEU A 75 4.86 9.00 13.30
CA LEU A 75 5.15 10.37 12.84
C LEU A 75 4.33 11.41 13.61
N ALA A 76 3.04 11.18 13.87
CA ALA A 76 2.18 12.10 14.60
C ALA A 76 2.61 12.28 16.05
N THR A 77 3.10 11.21 16.71
CA THR A 77 3.48 11.26 18.14
C THR A 77 4.96 11.61 18.38
N SER A 78 5.81 11.59 17.35
CA SER A 78 7.23 11.91 17.47
C SER A 78 7.54 13.40 17.70
N GLY A 79 6.56 14.27 17.49
CA GLY A 79 6.77 15.72 17.45
C GLY A 79 7.38 16.24 16.15
N TYR A 80 7.64 15.36 15.19
CA TYR A 80 8.17 15.72 13.87
C TYR A 80 7.24 16.69 13.13
N LYS A 81 7.83 17.69 12.50
CA LYS A 81 7.13 18.73 11.73
C LYS A 81 7.58 18.65 10.27
N PRO A 82 6.88 17.91 9.41
CA PRO A 82 7.26 17.76 8.02
C PRO A 82 7.20 19.07 7.25
N LYS A 83 8.07 19.29 6.27
CA LYS A 83 7.95 20.42 5.34
C LYS A 83 6.81 20.20 4.36
N ARG A 84 6.69 18.98 3.78
CA ARG A 84 5.56 18.56 2.93
C ARG A 84 4.46 17.93 3.75
N THR A 85 3.25 17.96 3.23
CA THR A 85 2.12 17.26 3.84
C THR A 85 2.28 15.74 3.66
N LEU A 86 2.07 15.00 4.75
CA LEU A 86 2.06 13.54 4.75
C LEU A 86 0.60 13.07 4.84
N LEU A 87 0.18 12.21 3.91
CA LEU A 87 -1.17 11.67 3.85
C LEU A 87 -1.13 10.14 3.97
N PHE A 88 -1.99 9.61 4.82
CA PHE A 88 -2.15 8.17 5.06
C PHE A 88 -3.57 7.79 4.69
N ILE A 89 -3.74 6.71 3.93
CA ILE A 89 -5.06 6.28 3.49
C ILE A 89 -5.21 4.77 3.54
N LEU A 90 -6.36 4.33 4.04
CA LEU A 90 -6.83 2.96 3.95
C LEU A 90 -8.01 2.94 3.00
N TYR A 91 -7.88 2.21 1.89
CA TYR A 91 -8.90 2.12 0.86
C TYR A 91 -9.91 1.03 1.20
N ALA A 92 -11.18 1.24 0.84
CA ALA A 92 -12.22 0.23 0.91
C ALA A 92 -12.50 -0.35 -0.49
N GLY A 93 -12.86 -1.62 -0.57
CA GLY A 93 -13.32 -2.24 -1.81
C GLY A 93 -12.23 -2.46 -2.85
N GLU A 94 -11.01 -2.73 -2.43
CA GLU A 94 -9.91 -3.16 -3.31
C GLU A 94 -10.26 -4.48 -3.97
N GLU A 95 -10.67 -5.46 -3.16
CA GLU A 95 -11.03 -6.83 -3.54
C GLU A 95 -12.25 -6.90 -4.47
N THR A 96 -13.03 -5.84 -4.51
CA THR A 96 -14.19 -5.70 -5.40
C THR A 96 -13.91 -4.84 -6.63
N GLY A 97 -12.64 -4.54 -6.91
CA GLY A 97 -12.19 -3.86 -8.11
C GLY A 97 -11.66 -2.44 -7.89
N LEU A 98 -10.84 -2.25 -6.86
CA LEU A 98 -10.12 -0.99 -6.58
C LEU A 98 -11.06 0.21 -6.33
N LEU A 99 -12.26 -0.05 -5.78
CA LEU A 99 -13.31 0.97 -5.69
C LEU A 99 -12.90 2.18 -4.86
N GLY A 100 -12.23 1.96 -3.72
CA GLY A 100 -11.84 3.03 -2.83
C GLY A 100 -10.72 3.92 -3.40
N SER A 101 -9.72 3.33 -4.00
CA SER A 101 -8.65 4.08 -4.67
C SER A 101 -9.14 4.81 -5.90
N GLN A 102 -10.02 4.20 -6.69
CA GLN A 102 -10.68 4.86 -7.81
C GLN A 102 -11.52 6.04 -7.34
N TYR A 103 -12.32 5.86 -6.27
CA TYR A 103 -13.11 6.95 -5.70
C TYR A 103 -12.24 8.12 -5.24
N PHE A 104 -11.09 7.84 -4.56
CA PHE A 104 -10.18 8.90 -4.15
C PHE A 104 -9.61 9.69 -5.34
N VAL A 105 -9.27 9.00 -6.42
CA VAL A 105 -8.72 9.65 -7.63
C VAL A 105 -9.78 10.48 -8.37
N ASP A 106 -11.04 10.05 -8.35
CA ASP A 106 -12.14 10.77 -8.98
C ASP A 106 -12.69 11.92 -8.09
N HIS A 107 -12.48 11.82 -6.74
CA HIS A 107 -12.90 12.81 -5.73
C HIS A 107 -11.73 13.12 -4.78
N PRO A 108 -10.63 13.69 -5.28
CA PRO A 108 -9.41 13.82 -4.50
C PRO A 108 -9.53 14.87 -3.40
N LEU A 109 -9.01 14.55 -2.20
CA LEU A 109 -8.94 15.48 -1.06
C LEU A 109 -7.82 16.53 -1.21
N VAL A 110 -6.88 16.27 -2.09
CA VAL A 110 -5.75 17.14 -2.46
C VAL A 110 -5.60 17.11 -3.97
N PRO A 111 -5.09 18.17 -4.62
CA PRO A 111 -4.83 18.13 -6.06
C PRO A 111 -3.94 16.95 -6.43
N LEU A 112 -4.32 16.13 -7.42
CA LEU A 112 -3.57 14.93 -7.80
C LEU A 112 -2.12 15.26 -8.20
N GLU A 113 -1.91 16.39 -8.88
CA GLU A 113 -0.60 16.89 -9.28
C GLU A 113 0.29 17.30 -8.11
N SER A 114 -0.30 17.53 -6.94
CA SER A 114 0.45 17.82 -5.72
C SER A 114 1.09 16.57 -5.11
N ILE A 115 0.60 15.37 -5.46
CA ILE A 115 1.09 14.10 -4.92
C ILE A 115 2.41 13.75 -5.58
N LYS A 116 3.50 13.77 -4.81
CA LYS A 116 4.86 13.51 -5.29
C LYS A 116 5.23 12.03 -5.27
N ALA A 117 4.62 11.26 -4.39
CA ALA A 117 4.73 9.79 -4.38
C ALA A 117 3.59 9.17 -3.58
N LEU A 118 3.20 7.95 -3.98
CA LEU A 118 2.39 7.01 -3.20
C LEU A 118 3.22 5.76 -2.90
N PHE A 119 3.39 5.44 -1.63
CA PHE A 119 3.85 4.13 -1.16
C PHE A 119 2.62 3.25 -0.95
N ASN A 120 2.42 2.30 -1.89
CA ASN A 120 1.33 1.33 -1.80
C ASN A 120 1.84 0.10 -1.05
N ILE A 121 1.20 -0.23 0.07
CA ILE A 121 1.63 -1.31 0.96
C ILE A 121 0.59 -2.41 0.92
N ASP A 122 1.03 -3.56 0.40
CA ASP A 122 0.18 -4.71 0.20
C ASP A 122 0.94 -5.99 0.53
N MET A 123 0.34 -6.85 1.38
CA MET A 123 0.91 -8.13 1.78
C MET A 123 2.35 -8.04 2.33
N LEU A 124 2.61 -7.08 3.22
CA LEU A 124 3.94 -6.85 3.82
C LEU A 124 4.02 -7.35 5.26
N GLY A 125 3.59 -8.61 5.50
CA GLY A 125 3.51 -9.19 6.85
C GLY A 125 4.21 -10.53 7.03
N THR A 126 4.91 -11.09 6.02
CA THR A 126 5.55 -12.41 6.11
C THR A 126 6.99 -12.38 5.60
N GLY A 127 7.68 -13.53 5.67
CA GLY A 127 9.04 -13.65 5.14
C GLY A 127 10.09 -12.88 5.95
N TYR A 128 11.21 -12.54 5.29
CA TYR A 128 12.36 -11.89 5.95
C TYR A 128 12.87 -10.63 5.23
N GLY A 129 12.44 -10.40 4.00
CA GLY A 129 12.92 -9.29 3.17
C GLY A 129 11.77 -8.42 2.65
N ILE A 130 12.11 -7.19 2.25
CA ILE A 130 11.18 -6.21 1.71
C ILE A 130 11.47 -6.01 0.23
N GLY A 131 10.44 -6.15 -0.60
CA GLY A 131 10.45 -5.85 -2.02
C GLY A 131 9.85 -4.50 -2.31
N ALA A 132 10.42 -3.77 -3.26
CA ALA A 132 9.89 -2.51 -3.75
C ALA A 132 9.85 -2.50 -5.27
N ASN A 133 8.66 -2.32 -5.84
CA ASN A 133 8.44 -2.25 -7.28
C ASN A 133 8.06 -0.83 -7.69
N ALA A 134 8.66 -0.36 -8.77
CA ALA A 134 8.36 0.94 -9.35
C ALA A 134 8.44 0.89 -10.89
N ALA A 135 7.81 1.84 -11.57
CA ALA A 135 8.10 2.09 -12.98
C ALA A 135 9.53 2.63 -13.15
N GLN A 136 10.19 2.26 -14.25
CA GLN A 136 11.58 2.69 -14.56
C GLN A 136 11.75 4.21 -14.41
N LYS A 137 10.80 5.00 -14.89
CA LYS A 137 10.86 6.47 -14.80
C LYS A 137 10.82 7.02 -13.37
N TYR A 138 10.51 6.20 -12.35
CA TYR A 138 10.43 6.59 -10.93
C TYR A 138 11.55 6.00 -10.09
N GLU A 139 12.65 5.59 -10.71
CA GLU A 139 13.82 5.05 -10.03
C GLU A 139 14.36 6.01 -8.95
N ASN A 140 14.32 7.32 -9.23
CA ASN A 140 14.74 8.32 -8.25
C ASN A 140 13.88 8.29 -6.97
N VAL A 141 12.56 8.08 -7.10
CA VAL A 141 11.67 7.94 -5.93
C VAL A 141 11.97 6.64 -5.18
N LEU A 142 12.23 5.55 -5.91
CA LEU A 142 12.61 4.26 -5.32
C LEU A 142 13.94 4.37 -4.54
N SER A 143 14.85 5.26 -4.95
CA SER A 143 16.13 5.46 -4.27
C SER A 143 15.98 5.91 -2.81
N TYR A 144 14.93 6.68 -2.47
CA TYR A 144 14.65 7.07 -1.08
C TYR A 144 14.30 5.85 -0.21
N VAL A 145 13.50 4.91 -0.74
CA VAL A 145 13.17 3.67 -0.03
C VAL A 145 14.42 2.83 0.20
N LYS A 146 15.27 2.71 -0.83
CA LYS A 146 16.52 1.99 -0.73
C LYS A 146 17.46 2.62 0.32
N GLN A 147 17.62 3.93 0.29
CA GLN A 147 18.45 4.67 1.25
C GLN A 147 17.92 4.49 2.68
N ALA A 148 16.61 4.57 2.90
CA ALA A 148 16.00 4.34 4.20
C ALA A 148 16.23 2.92 4.70
N ASN A 149 16.14 1.91 3.81
CA ASN A 149 16.48 0.53 4.17
C ASN A 149 17.96 0.40 4.55
N ASP A 150 18.87 0.88 3.72
CA ASP A 150 20.31 0.73 3.91
C ASP A 150 20.79 1.44 5.19
N THR A 151 20.14 2.54 5.56
CA THR A 151 20.53 3.34 6.72
C THR A 151 19.90 2.83 8.02
N PHE A 152 18.59 2.60 8.01
CA PHE A 152 17.80 2.45 9.24
C PHE A 152 17.27 1.04 9.48
N VAL A 153 16.90 0.31 8.42
CA VAL A 153 16.18 -0.98 8.55
C VAL A 153 17.12 -2.16 8.39
N LYS A 154 17.97 -2.13 7.33
CA LYS A 154 19.00 -3.13 7.03
C LYS A 154 18.45 -4.55 6.80
N ARG A 155 17.25 -4.65 6.25
CA ARG A 155 16.70 -5.94 5.81
C ARG A 155 17.18 -6.29 4.40
N PRO A 156 17.19 -7.58 4.03
CA PRO A 156 17.31 -7.99 2.64
C PRO A 156 16.29 -7.23 1.79
N PHE A 157 16.77 -6.54 0.75
CA PHE A 157 15.95 -5.64 -0.04
C PHE A 157 16.06 -6.00 -1.53
N ARG A 158 14.92 -6.07 -2.21
CA ARG A 158 14.84 -6.33 -3.65
C ARG A 158 14.09 -5.19 -4.32
N THR A 159 14.58 -4.79 -5.48
CA THR A 159 13.91 -3.82 -6.33
C THR A 159 13.53 -4.46 -7.66
N SER A 160 12.39 -4.08 -8.20
CA SER A 160 12.00 -4.38 -9.57
C SER A 160 11.56 -3.08 -10.25
N LEU A 161 12.14 -2.80 -11.40
CA LEU A 161 11.80 -1.68 -12.24
C LEU A 161 11.11 -2.23 -13.49
N GLY A 162 9.78 -2.19 -13.49
CA GLY A 162 8.96 -2.68 -14.60
C GLY A 162 7.68 -1.86 -14.74
N ALA A 163 7.54 -1.19 -15.88
CA ALA A 163 6.37 -0.33 -16.13
C ALA A 163 5.11 -1.14 -16.50
N ASN A 164 5.27 -2.32 -17.09
CA ASN A 164 4.19 -2.93 -17.85
C ASN A 164 3.15 -3.66 -17.00
N GLU A 165 3.53 -4.22 -15.85
CA GLU A 165 2.60 -5.00 -15.02
C GLU A 165 1.58 -4.13 -14.29
N ILE A 166 1.97 -2.92 -13.88
CA ILE A 166 1.08 -1.99 -13.18
C ILE A 166 0.05 -1.39 -14.13
N ILE A 167 0.42 -1.17 -15.40
CA ILE A 167 -0.44 -0.49 -16.38
C ILE A 167 -1.42 -1.46 -17.04
N THR A 168 -0.95 -2.66 -17.42
CA THR A 168 -1.73 -3.59 -18.24
C THR A 168 -2.73 -4.44 -17.44
N ARG A 169 -2.47 -4.60 -16.13
CA ARG A 169 -3.34 -5.34 -15.21
C ARG A 169 -3.31 -4.67 -13.84
N PRO A 170 -4.19 -3.67 -13.61
CA PRO A 170 -4.32 -3.07 -12.28
C PRO A 170 -4.69 -4.17 -11.27
N ARG A 171 -3.80 -4.43 -10.31
CA ARG A 171 -3.98 -5.47 -9.30
C ARG A 171 -3.92 -4.93 -7.88
N THR A 172 -3.55 -3.67 -7.74
CA THR A 172 -3.44 -3.00 -6.43
C THR A 172 -3.89 -1.56 -6.57
N ASP A 173 -4.23 -0.92 -5.47
CA ASP A 173 -4.67 0.48 -5.42
C ASP A 173 -3.69 1.43 -6.10
N GLY A 174 -2.40 1.16 -6.02
CA GLY A 174 -1.36 1.97 -6.65
C GLY A 174 -1.52 2.09 -8.17
N ALA A 175 -2.12 1.11 -8.83
CA ALA A 175 -2.31 1.13 -10.28
C ALA A 175 -3.20 2.29 -10.74
N VAL A 176 -4.22 2.63 -9.97
CA VAL A 176 -5.15 3.74 -10.29
C VAL A 176 -4.40 5.08 -10.27
N PHE A 177 -3.54 5.30 -9.29
CA PHE A 177 -2.70 6.49 -9.18
C PHE A 177 -1.64 6.54 -10.29
N PHE A 178 -1.02 5.40 -10.58
CA PHE A 178 -0.03 5.31 -11.65
C PHE A 178 -0.61 5.72 -13.01
N GLN A 179 -1.85 5.33 -13.32
CA GLN A 179 -2.56 5.71 -14.55
C GLN A 179 -2.77 7.23 -14.65
N LYS A 180 -2.81 7.94 -13.52
CA LYS A 180 -2.87 9.41 -13.46
C LYS A 180 -1.50 10.08 -13.49
N GLY A 181 -0.43 9.32 -13.67
CA GLY A 181 0.94 9.82 -13.76
C GLY A 181 1.60 10.07 -12.39
N ILE A 182 0.99 9.66 -11.31
CA ILE A 182 1.54 9.77 -9.96
C ILE A 182 2.62 8.70 -9.77
N PRO A 183 3.79 9.03 -9.20
CA PRO A 183 4.80 8.06 -8.84
C PRO A 183 4.28 7.07 -7.78
N VAL A 184 4.34 5.79 -8.08
CA VAL A 184 3.93 4.71 -7.16
C VAL A 184 5.10 3.79 -6.90
N ILE A 185 5.34 3.51 -5.62
CA ILE A 185 6.24 2.46 -5.14
C ILE A 185 5.39 1.42 -4.40
N SER A 186 5.31 0.23 -4.96
CA SER A 186 4.59 -0.88 -4.31
C SER A 186 5.54 -1.65 -3.41
N LEU A 187 5.20 -1.73 -2.12
CA LEU A 187 5.97 -2.42 -1.10
C LEU A 187 5.30 -3.74 -0.73
N HIS A 188 6.07 -4.82 -0.71
CA HIS A 188 5.61 -6.16 -0.38
C HIS A 188 6.69 -6.95 0.36
N ALA A 189 6.34 -8.08 0.99
CA ALA A 189 7.30 -8.98 1.60
C ALA A 189 7.78 -10.06 0.63
N PHE A 190 8.98 -10.60 0.86
CA PHE A 190 9.46 -11.78 0.18
C PHE A 190 10.23 -12.73 1.13
N GLY A 191 10.45 -13.96 0.65
CA GLY A 191 11.25 -14.96 1.35
C GLY A 191 10.49 -15.70 2.45
N ALA A 192 9.16 -15.78 2.35
CA ALA A 192 8.40 -16.73 3.15
C ALA A 192 8.81 -18.16 2.82
N THR A 193 8.98 -19.00 3.84
CA THR A 193 9.37 -20.42 3.69
C THR A 193 8.21 -21.28 3.22
N GLU A 194 6.99 -20.83 3.46
CA GLU A 194 5.77 -21.52 3.08
C GLU A 194 5.00 -20.73 2.02
N LYS A 195 4.16 -21.44 1.25
CA LYS A 195 3.29 -20.81 0.27
C LYS A 195 2.28 -19.93 1.01
N THR A 196 2.27 -18.66 0.65
CA THR A 196 1.32 -17.70 1.21
C THR A 196 -0.12 -18.09 0.88
N PRO A 197 -1.02 -18.21 1.87
CA PRO A 197 -2.42 -18.52 1.65
C PRO A 197 -3.18 -17.28 1.16
N TYR A 198 -3.14 -17.03 -0.15
CA TYR A 198 -3.82 -15.92 -0.82
C TYR A 198 -5.30 -16.26 -1.01
N HIS A 199 -6.22 -15.36 -0.59
CA HIS A 199 -7.67 -15.53 -0.62
C HIS A 199 -8.11 -16.90 -0.05
N HIS A 200 -7.60 -17.21 1.14
CA HIS A 200 -7.75 -18.52 1.75
C HIS A 200 -8.02 -18.41 3.26
N PRO A 201 -8.82 -19.31 3.86
CA PRO A 201 -9.08 -19.30 5.32
C PRO A 201 -7.83 -19.40 6.20
N GLY A 202 -6.73 -19.83 5.63
CA GLY A 202 -5.43 -19.92 6.31
C GLY A 202 -4.66 -18.60 6.36
N ASP A 203 -5.18 -17.50 5.83
CA ASP A 203 -4.57 -16.17 5.99
C ASP A 203 -4.92 -15.60 7.38
N VAL A 204 -4.25 -16.12 8.38
CA VAL A 204 -4.48 -15.87 9.80
C VAL A 204 -3.30 -15.17 10.46
N ILE A 205 -3.54 -14.58 11.62
CA ILE A 205 -2.56 -13.76 12.35
C ILE A 205 -1.31 -14.56 12.76
N GLU A 206 -1.42 -15.86 12.90
CA GLU A 206 -0.33 -16.77 13.27
C GLU A 206 0.78 -16.83 12.20
N LEU A 207 0.47 -16.45 10.96
CA LEU A 207 1.44 -16.37 9.86
C LEU A 207 2.22 -15.06 9.87
N ILE A 208 1.79 -14.07 10.64
CA ILE A 208 2.34 -12.73 10.58
C ILE A 208 3.68 -12.66 11.34
N ASN A 209 4.68 -12.16 10.63
CA ASN A 209 5.97 -11.79 11.19
C ASN A 209 5.91 -10.30 11.63
N PHE A 210 5.64 -10.07 12.90
CA PHE A 210 5.53 -8.71 13.45
C PHE A 210 6.85 -7.93 13.40
N GLU A 211 8.00 -8.61 13.31
CA GLU A 211 9.28 -7.92 13.17
C GLU A 211 9.44 -7.26 11.81
N ILE A 212 9.05 -7.95 10.71
CA ILE A 212 9.09 -7.34 9.39
C ILE A 212 8.09 -6.18 9.30
N MET A 213 6.92 -6.29 9.92
CA MET A 213 5.95 -5.21 9.97
C MET A 213 6.49 -3.99 10.73
N ARG A 214 7.13 -4.19 11.89
CA ARG A 214 7.78 -3.12 12.64
C ARG A 214 8.86 -2.42 11.81
N ASP A 215 9.65 -3.20 11.09
CA ASP A 215 10.71 -2.66 10.23
C ASP A 215 10.13 -1.98 8.99
N ALA A 216 8.99 -2.45 8.47
CA ALA A 216 8.26 -1.76 7.41
C ALA A 216 7.67 -0.41 7.88
N VAL A 217 7.13 -0.35 9.10
CA VAL A 217 6.72 0.94 9.71
C VAL A 217 7.90 1.91 9.74
N LYS A 218 9.08 1.44 10.18
CA LYS A 218 10.30 2.24 10.23
C LYS A 218 10.72 2.69 8.82
N LEU A 219 10.69 1.78 7.84
CA LEU A 219 11.02 2.07 6.45
C LEU A 219 10.12 3.17 5.86
N VAL A 220 8.80 2.97 5.96
CA VAL A 220 7.81 3.92 5.42
C VAL A 220 7.96 5.27 6.10
N SER A 221 8.05 5.30 7.43
CA SER A 221 8.17 6.55 8.20
C SER A 221 9.42 7.32 7.81
N THR A 222 10.59 6.68 7.78
CA THR A 222 11.86 7.34 7.44
C THR A 222 11.91 7.79 5.99
N THR A 223 11.39 6.98 5.05
CA THR A 223 11.28 7.38 3.64
C THR A 223 10.41 8.63 3.47
N MET A 224 9.24 8.66 4.12
CA MET A 224 8.33 9.82 4.06
C MET A 224 8.98 11.06 4.70
N MET A 225 9.72 10.89 5.80
CA MET A 225 10.49 11.99 6.41
C MET A 225 11.53 12.54 5.44
N ASP A 226 12.38 11.69 4.88
CA ASP A 226 13.45 12.11 3.97
C ASP A 226 12.88 12.86 2.75
N MET A 227 11.84 12.31 2.12
CA MET A 227 11.17 12.97 1.00
C MET A 227 10.48 14.29 1.38
N SER A 228 10.05 14.41 2.63
CA SER A 228 9.44 15.65 3.14
C SER A 228 10.45 16.80 3.24
N GLU A 229 11.73 16.50 3.53
CA GLU A 229 12.73 17.52 3.85
C GLU A 229 13.49 18.07 2.64
N VAL A 230 13.58 17.31 1.55
CA VAL A 230 14.35 17.75 0.36
C VAL A 230 13.71 18.96 -0.30
N SER A 231 14.53 19.87 -0.85
CA SER A 231 14.05 21.08 -1.54
C SER A 231 13.25 20.74 -2.80
N LYS A 232 13.56 19.62 -3.46
CA LYS A 232 12.86 19.12 -4.66
C LYS A 232 12.85 17.60 -4.64
N VAL A 233 11.68 17.01 -4.84
CA VAL A 233 11.56 15.57 -5.13
C VAL A 233 11.86 15.38 -6.61
N ASN A 234 12.91 14.64 -6.92
CA ASN A 234 13.23 14.26 -8.30
C ASN A 234 12.32 13.10 -8.70
N LEU A 235 11.48 13.34 -9.69
CA LEU A 235 10.51 12.37 -10.25
C LEU A 235 11.09 11.68 -11.48
#